data_600cf07aeda8e4b234ffc995dcfeb037
#
_entry.id   600cf07aeda8e4b234ffc995dcfeb037
#
_cell.length_a   1.000
_cell.length_b   1.000
_cell.length_c   1.000
_cell.angle_alpha   90.00
_cell.angle_beta   90.00
_cell.angle_gamma   90.00
#
_symmetry.space_group_name_H-M   'P 1'
#
loop_
_entity.id
_entity.type
_entity.pdbx_description
1 polymer ?
#
loop_
_entity_poly.entity_id
_entity_poly.type
_entity_poly.pdbx_seq_one_letter_code
_entity_poly.pdbx_strand_id
1 'polypeptide(L)'
;MLGSHNQNSILINFEPKENFKMSFYSQMEKILNQRTTRTENGAVSFATSGNALVDMNFKVPSYRGATEQTILSDFLAAFAEDPVLALKWMFYAGDVRQGLGERRLFKILVKNVLPKYKHLIKLIPEYSRWDIVTELFGTTAEDDAIALIKTQLDTDLKALKDNKPISLLGKWLPSVNTSSKETVAKAHLLCKALGMHPAQYRKTLSKLRAYSNVIEVKLCANKWDEINYQTVPSKANLKYKDSFLKHDEARRREFLNALDKGEVKINSAVAFPHDIVHAYKTVSGWNPTAKPYDAALEGMWKNLPKIDMSKPLIVVRDGSGSMDVTIPNSNIQAEDVATALAIYCAERNVGGFKNTFITFDDHPTLIKLSDQMSLHDKLVRTFKEDSCGSTNIEATMNLILRTAVDNKMKQEDIPDVLIISDMEFNGATTLKYDRSQNRLKTLFETIAGKFKAKGYKMPGLVFWNVNSRTNSMPLQENDQGLKLLSGFSQNILKMAMSNKLDPFEVLKDVLLSARYEQIK
;
A
#
# COMPACT_ATOMS: atom_id res chain seq x y z
N MET A 1 24.84 -36.71 18.29
CA MET A 1 23.58 -36.30 18.95
C MET A 1 23.05 -35.12 18.20
N LEU A 2 22.09 -35.36 17.31
CA LEU A 2 21.42 -34.34 16.49
C LEU A 2 20.16 -33.93 17.21
N GLY A 3 20.11 -32.69 17.71
CA GLY A 3 18.95 -32.09 18.35
C GLY A 3 17.85 -31.82 17.36
N SER A 4 16.72 -32.50 17.53
CA SER A 4 15.48 -32.26 16.80
C SER A 4 14.89 -30.90 17.21
N HIS A 5 14.88 -29.93 16.32
CA HIS A 5 14.08 -28.72 16.48
C HIS A 5 12.60 -29.09 16.27
N ASN A 6 11.90 -29.17 17.38
CA ASN A 6 10.45 -29.31 17.45
C ASN A 6 9.82 -28.00 16.91
N GLN A 7 9.39 -28.02 15.66
CA GLN A 7 8.50 -26.99 15.13
C GLN A 7 7.09 -27.26 15.67
N ASN A 8 6.77 -26.67 16.80
CA ASN A 8 5.38 -26.61 17.28
C ASN A 8 4.56 -25.75 16.30
N SER A 9 3.93 -26.42 15.32
CA SER A 9 2.84 -25.86 14.58
C SER A 9 1.66 -25.65 15.55
N ILE A 10 1.36 -24.38 15.85
CA ILE A 10 0.16 -24.04 16.63
C ILE A 10 -1.05 -24.40 15.76
N LEU A 11 -1.64 -25.56 16.05
CA LEU A 11 -2.92 -25.98 15.46
C LEU A 11 -4.02 -25.11 16.07
N ILE A 12 -4.34 -24.03 15.40
CA ILE A 12 -5.47 -23.16 15.77
C ILE A 12 -6.74 -23.83 15.23
N ASN A 13 -7.58 -24.34 16.12
CA ASN A 13 -8.89 -24.88 15.77
C ASN A 13 -9.84 -23.76 15.39
N PHE A 14 -10.19 -23.69 14.11
CA PHE A 14 -11.23 -22.80 13.57
C PHE A 14 -12.54 -23.60 13.48
N GLU A 15 -13.38 -23.52 14.48
CA GLU A 15 -14.79 -23.89 14.29
C GLU A 15 -15.58 -22.64 13.89
N PRO A 16 -16.35 -22.66 12.79
CA PRO A 16 -17.24 -21.57 12.43
C PRO A 16 -18.36 -21.53 13.47
N LYS A 17 -18.33 -20.54 14.36
CA LYS A 17 -19.49 -20.25 15.19
C LYS A 17 -20.53 -19.54 14.35
N GLU A 18 -21.78 -20.04 14.44
CA GLU A 18 -22.98 -19.47 13.84
C GLU A 18 -23.11 -17.97 14.09
N ASN A 19 -23.68 -17.22 13.13
CA ASN A 19 -23.98 -15.80 13.09
C ASN A 19 -23.94 -15.08 14.46
N PHE A 20 -22.78 -14.56 14.81
CA PHE A 20 -22.57 -13.81 16.05
C PHE A 20 -23.03 -12.37 15.85
N LYS A 21 -24.31 -12.07 16.09
CA LYS A 21 -24.67 -10.71 16.53
C LYS A 21 -23.94 -10.49 17.84
N MET A 22 -22.96 -9.57 17.86
CA MET A 22 -22.28 -9.20 19.11
C MET A 22 -23.34 -8.94 20.18
N SER A 23 -23.22 -9.62 21.33
CA SER A 23 -24.16 -9.44 22.42
C SER A 23 -24.08 -7.99 22.92
N PHE A 24 -25.16 -7.46 23.47
CA PHE A 24 -25.16 -6.15 24.13
C PHE A 24 -24.03 -6.02 25.16
N TYR A 25 -23.68 -7.13 25.83
CA TYR A 25 -22.55 -7.21 26.74
C TYR A 25 -21.22 -6.93 26.06
N SER A 26 -20.91 -7.57 24.93
CA SER A 26 -19.66 -7.32 24.19
C SER A 26 -19.57 -5.91 23.62
N GLN A 27 -20.70 -5.30 23.28
CA GLN A 27 -20.73 -3.87 22.90
C GLN A 27 -20.48 -2.97 24.11
N MET A 28 -21.08 -3.26 25.25
CA MET A 28 -20.77 -2.55 26.50
C MET A 28 -19.31 -2.72 26.94
N GLU A 29 -18.79 -3.93 26.85
CA GLU A 29 -17.39 -4.22 27.16
C GLU A 29 -16.43 -3.46 26.25
N LYS A 30 -16.72 -3.37 24.95
CA LYS A 30 -15.97 -2.50 24.00
C LYS A 30 -15.99 -1.03 24.44
N ILE A 31 -17.14 -0.52 24.83
CA ILE A 31 -17.29 0.90 25.28
C ILE A 31 -16.54 1.13 26.60
N LEU A 32 -16.66 0.22 27.56
CA LEU A 32 -16.01 0.34 28.88
C LEU A 32 -14.50 0.11 28.82
N ASN A 33 -14.01 -0.67 27.86
CA ASN A 33 -12.60 -0.97 27.63
C ASN A 33 -11.95 -0.05 26.57
N GLN A 34 -12.52 1.11 26.27
CA GLN A 34 -11.90 2.12 25.42
C GLN A 34 -10.55 2.54 25.97
N ARG A 35 -9.50 1.81 25.59
CA ARG A 35 -8.13 2.10 26.02
C ARG A 35 -7.57 3.21 25.18
N THR A 36 -7.28 4.33 25.83
CA THR A 36 -6.43 5.37 25.24
C THR A 36 -4.97 4.91 25.27
N THR A 37 -4.23 5.29 24.25
CA THR A 37 -2.77 5.13 24.13
C THR A 37 -2.16 6.49 23.77
N ARG A 38 -0.87 6.49 23.48
CA ARG A 38 -0.18 7.70 22.99
C ARG A 38 0.59 7.37 21.73
N THR A 39 0.68 8.36 20.84
CA THR A 39 1.62 8.34 19.73
C THR A 39 3.05 8.45 20.28
N GLU A 40 4.05 8.19 19.46
CA GLU A 40 5.45 8.37 19.84
C GLU A 40 5.74 9.79 20.32
N ASN A 41 5.14 10.79 19.68
CA ASN A 41 5.27 12.21 20.05
C ASN A 41 4.25 12.69 21.10
N GLY A 42 3.60 11.78 21.80
CA GLY A 42 2.83 12.01 23.01
C GLY A 42 1.36 12.40 22.84
N ALA A 43 0.81 12.46 21.61
CA ALA A 43 -0.62 12.70 21.42
C ALA A 43 -1.47 11.59 22.04
N VAL A 44 -2.54 11.95 22.73
CA VAL A 44 -3.52 10.99 23.22
C VAL A 44 -4.36 10.49 22.05
N SER A 45 -4.41 9.18 21.88
CA SER A 45 -5.10 8.46 20.79
C SER A 45 -5.84 7.24 21.35
N PHE A 46 -6.57 6.53 20.51
CA PHE A 46 -7.20 5.26 20.87
C PHE A 46 -6.28 4.07 20.55
N ALA A 47 -6.39 2.98 21.30
CA ALA A 47 -5.66 1.74 21.03
C ALA A 47 -6.33 0.89 19.94
N THR A 48 -7.60 1.13 19.64
CA THR A 48 -8.41 0.42 18.64
C THR A 48 -9.48 1.35 18.08
N SER A 49 -9.89 1.13 16.84
CA SER A 49 -11.06 1.79 16.24
C SER A 49 -12.39 1.23 16.80
N GLY A 50 -12.37 0.07 17.43
CA GLY A 50 -13.55 -0.68 17.85
C GLY A 50 -13.95 -1.79 16.86
N ASN A 51 -13.30 -1.89 15.70
CA ASN A 51 -13.52 -2.91 14.67
C ASN A 51 -12.19 -3.55 14.28
N ALA A 52 -12.04 -4.86 14.44
CA ALA A 52 -10.77 -5.54 14.22
C ALA A 52 -10.32 -5.51 12.76
N LEU A 53 -11.24 -5.55 11.80
CA LEU A 53 -10.91 -5.47 10.37
C LEU A 53 -10.41 -4.07 9.99
N VAL A 54 -11.00 -3.02 10.53
CA VAL A 54 -10.53 -1.62 10.35
C VAL A 54 -9.16 -1.45 10.98
N ASP A 55 -8.97 -1.93 12.20
CA ASP A 55 -7.67 -1.89 12.89
C ASP A 55 -6.59 -2.58 12.07
N MET A 56 -6.87 -3.80 11.58
CA MET A 56 -5.97 -4.55 10.75
C MET A 56 -5.64 -3.82 9.45
N ASN A 57 -6.65 -3.23 8.80
CA ASN A 57 -6.43 -2.44 7.58
C ASN A 57 -5.56 -1.20 7.85
N PHE A 58 -5.76 -0.52 8.97
CA PHE A 58 -4.99 0.68 9.30
C PHE A 58 -3.55 0.38 9.69
N LYS A 59 -3.26 -0.81 10.23
CA LYS A 59 -1.92 -1.29 10.61
C LYS A 59 -1.08 -1.82 9.44
N VAL A 60 -1.58 -1.87 8.21
CA VAL A 60 -0.89 -2.50 7.07
C VAL A 60 0.57 -2.08 6.91
N PRO A 61 0.98 -0.81 7.00
CA PRO A 61 2.38 -0.43 6.89
C PRO A 61 3.28 -1.10 7.94
N SER A 62 2.82 -1.23 9.18
CA SER A 62 3.56 -1.84 10.27
C SER A 62 3.78 -3.34 10.09
N TYR A 63 2.90 -4.04 9.36
CA TYR A 63 3.05 -5.47 9.08
C TYR A 63 4.28 -5.81 8.24
N ARG A 64 4.89 -4.85 7.58
CA ARG A 64 6.17 -5.06 6.90
C ARG A 64 7.29 -5.43 7.87
N GLY A 65 7.28 -4.92 9.11
CA GLY A 65 8.24 -5.26 10.19
C GLY A 65 7.71 -6.23 11.22
N ALA A 66 6.40 -6.46 11.29
CA ALA A 66 5.77 -7.26 12.33
C ALA A 66 6.12 -8.76 12.23
N THR A 67 6.00 -9.47 13.36
CA THR A 67 6.14 -10.94 13.41
C THR A 67 4.96 -11.62 12.71
N GLU A 68 5.14 -12.87 12.28
CA GLU A 68 4.04 -13.67 11.74
C GLU A 68 2.92 -13.84 12.76
N GLN A 69 3.27 -14.04 14.03
CA GLN A 69 2.31 -14.23 15.12
C GLN A 69 1.43 -12.98 15.31
N THR A 70 2.01 -11.77 15.26
CA THR A 70 1.25 -10.51 15.35
C THR A 70 0.24 -10.41 14.20
N ILE A 71 0.69 -10.66 12.97
CA ILE A 71 -0.17 -10.62 11.78
C ILE A 71 -1.32 -11.61 11.88
N LEU A 72 -1.02 -12.85 12.31
CA LEU A 72 -2.03 -13.90 12.46
C LEU A 72 -3.00 -13.60 13.59
N SER A 73 -2.54 -13.04 14.71
CA SER A 73 -3.41 -12.63 15.81
C SER A 73 -4.41 -11.56 15.38
N ASP A 74 -3.95 -10.52 14.68
CA ASP A 74 -4.83 -9.46 14.16
C ASP A 74 -5.81 -10.00 13.11
N PHE A 75 -5.33 -10.89 12.21
CA PHE A 75 -6.21 -11.54 11.23
C PHE A 75 -7.29 -12.39 11.89
N LEU A 76 -6.94 -13.15 12.94
CA LEU A 76 -7.89 -13.98 13.67
C LEU A 76 -8.95 -13.17 14.40
N ALA A 77 -8.57 -12.00 14.93
CA ALA A 77 -9.54 -11.09 15.54
C ALA A 77 -10.56 -10.60 14.50
N ALA A 78 -10.08 -10.16 13.32
CA ALA A 78 -10.95 -9.75 12.21
C ALA A 78 -11.80 -10.92 11.67
N PHE A 79 -11.20 -12.11 11.58
CA PHE A 79 -11.89 -13.33 11.14
C PHE A 79 -12.99 -13.77 12.12
N ALA A 80 -12.80 -13.58 13.42
CA ALA A 80 -13.81 -13.87 14.42
C ALA A 80 -15.03 -12.92 14.34
N GLU A 81 -14.83 -11.69 13.88
CA GLU A 81 -15.93 -10.73 13.65
C GLU A 81 -16.70 -11.05 12.35
N ASP A 82 -16.00 -11.23 11.22
CA ASP A 82 -16.59 -11.60 9.92
C ASP A 82 -15.58 -12.43 9.09
N PRO A 83 -15.76 -13.76 9.03
CA PRO A 83 -14.88 -14.65 8.27
C PRO A 83 -14.78 -14.30 6.78
N VAL A 84 -15.89 -13.95 6.15
CA VAL A 84 -15.94 -13.69 4.71
C VAL A 84 -15.24 -12.38 4.38
N LEU A 85 -15.49 -11.33 5.15
CA LEU A 85 -14.82 -10.04 4.96
C LEU A 85 -13.33 -10.15 5.25
N ALA A 86 -12.92 -10.91 6.27
CA ALA A 86 -11.50 -11.15 6.57
C ALA A 86 -10.78 -11.89 5.43
N LEU A 87 -11.40 -12.93 4.83
CA LEU A 87 -10.85 -13.61 3.66
C LEU A 87 -10.76 -12.67 2.45
N LYS A 88 -11.80 -11.88 2.17
CA LYS A 88 -11.77 -10.86 1.11
C LYS A 88 -10.67 -9.84 1.34
N TRP A 89 -10.51 -9.38 2.57
CA TRP A 89 -9.44 -8.46 2.95
C TRP A 89 -8.05 -9.07 2.73
N MET A 90 -7.84 -10.35 3.05
CA MET A 90 -6.59 -11.04 2.77
C MET A 90 -6.21 -10.95 1.29
N PHE A 91 -7.14 -11.21 0.39
CA PHE A 91 -6.89 -11.08 -1.05
C PHE A 91 -6.74 -9.62 -1.50
N TYR A 92 -7.51 -8.69 -0.93
CA TYR A 92 -7.34 -7.25 -1.15
C TYR A 92 -5.94 -6.78 -0.76
N ALA A 93 -5.43 -7.25 0.39
CA ALA A 93 -4.07 -6.93 0.83
C ALA A 93 -3.01 -7.41 -0.17
N GLY A 94 -3.21 -8.58 -0.80
CA GLY A 94 -2.31 -9.16 -1.79
C GLY A 94 -2.49 -8.68 -3.23
N ASP A 95 -3.62 -8.05 -3.55
CA ASP A 95 -3.96 -7.64 -4.93
C ASP A 95 -3.06 -6.51 -5.42
N VAL A 96 -2.21 -6.83 -6.40
CA VAL A 96 -1.25 -5.87 -7.00
C VAL A 96 -1.90 -4.91 -8.00
N ARG A 97 -3.15 -5.15 -8.43
CA ARG A 97 -3.83 -4.35 -9.45
C ARG A 97 -4.81 -3.34 -8.88
N GLN A 98 -5.62 -3.75 -7.92
CA GLN A 98 -6.69 -2.90 -7.36
C GLN A 98 -6.66 -2.79 -5.83
N GLY A 99 -5.80 -3.55 -5.16
CA GLY A 99 -5.63 -3.57 -3.72
C GLY A 99 -4.36 -2.90 -3.23
N LEU A 100 -3.85 -3.41 -2.11
CA LEU A 100 -2.70 -2.83 -1.40
C LEU A 100 -1.35 -3.31 -1.97
N GLY A 101 -1.29 -4.50 -2.58
CA GLY A 101 -0.07 -5.07 -3.15
C GLY A 101 0.97 -5.53 -2.10
N GLU A 102 0.54 -5.80 -0.88
CA GLU A 102 1.38 -6.19 0.26
C GLU A 102 1.78 -7.67 0.18
N ARG A 103 2.95 -7.91 -0.40
CA ARG A 103 3.40 -9.26 -0.77
C ARG A 103 3.77 -10.13 0.43
N ARG A 104 4.54 -9.59 1.40
CA ARG A 104 4.95 -10.33 2.59
C ARG A 104 3.74 -10.73 3.44
N LEU A 105 2.86 -9.79 3.69
CA LEU A 105 1.61 -10.00 4.43
C LEU A 105 0.77 -11.11 3.78
N PHE A 106 0.56 -11.02 2.47
CA PHE A 106 -0.21 -12.02 1.73
C PHE A 106 0.42 -13.41 1.76
N LYS A 107 1.76 -13.52 1.64
CA LYS A 107 2.47 -14.80 1.77
C LYS A 107 2.23 -15.48 3.13
N ILE A 108 2.32 -14.71 4.22
CA ILE A 108 2.10 -15.22 5.58
C ILE A 108 0.66 -15.73 5.71
N LEU A 109 -0.32 -14.95 5.25
CA LEU A 109 -1.73 -15.34 5.33
C LEU A 109 -2.05 -16.53 4.42
N VAL A 110 -1.52 -16.59 3.19
CA VAL A 110 -1.67 -17.74 2.29
C VAL A 110 -1.17 -19.01 2.97
N LYS A 111 0.05 -18.99 3.52
CA LYS A 111 0.66 -20.16 4.18
C LYS A 111 -0.16 -20.68 5.36
N ASN A 112 -0.71 -19.78 6.18
CA ASN A 112 -1.33 -20.15 7.45
C ASN A 112 -2.86 -20.29 7.38
N VAL A 113 -3.53 -19.61 6.45
CA VAL A 113 -5.00 -19.58 6.35
C VAL A 113 -5.53 -20.50 5.27
N LEU A 114 -4.98 -20.43 4.04
CA LEU A 114 -5.53 -21.18 2.90
C LEU A 114 -5.45 -22.70 2.97
N PRO A 115 -4.59 -23.36 3.78
CA PRO A 115 -4.70 -24.80 3.98
C PRO A 115 -6.06 -25.28 4.47
N LYS A 116 -6.84 -24.40 5.12
CA LYS A 116 -8.22 -24.67 5.56
C LYS A 116 -9.29 -24.22 4.54
N TYR A 117 -8.93 -23.38 3.58
CA TYR A 117 -9.81 -22.81 2.54
C TYR A 117 -9.29 -23.16 1.15
N LYS A 118 -9.05 -24.46 0.90
CA LYS A 118 -8.38 -24.98 -0.31
C LYS A 118 -9.03 -24.54 -1.63
N HIS A 119 -10.36 -24.34 -1.65
CA HIS A 119 -11.10 -23.87 -2.81
C HIS A 119 -10.69 -22.48 -3.28
N LEU A 120 -10.06 -21.65 -2.40
CA LEU A 120 -9.57 -20.30 -2.72
C LEU A 120 -8.16 -20.30 -3.32
N ILE A 121 -7.41 -21.43 -3.27
CA ILE A 121 -6.03 -21.50 -3.74
C ILE A 121 -5.92 -21.14 -5.23
N LYS A 122 -6.89 -21.56 -6.02
CA LYS A 122 -6.99 -21.25 -7.46
C LYS A 122 -7.06 -19.76 -7.77
N LEU A 123 -7.47 -18.94 -6.81
CA LEU A 123 -7.61 -17.50 -6.96
C LEU A 123 -6.29 -16.74 -6.74
N ILE A 124 -5.28 -17.34 -6.10
CA ILE A 124 -4.00 -16.67 -5.82
C ILE A 124 -3.40 -15.98 -7.06
N PRO A 125 -3.30 -16.64 -8.24
CA PRO A 125 -2.68 -16.03 -9.43
C PRO A 125 -3.49 -14.89 -10.04
N GLU A 126 -4.76 -14.78 -9.73
CA GLU A 126 -5.61 -13.69 -10.20
C GLU A 126 -5.31 -12.36 -9.48
N TYR A 127 -5.03 -12.43 -8.18
CA TYR A 127 -4.78 -11.26 -7.34
C TYR A 127 -3.30 -10.97 -7.18
N SER A 128 -2.44 -12.01 -7.27
CA SER A 128 -1.01 -11.88 -7.02
C SER A 128 -0.18 -12.69 -8.02
N ARG A 129 1.00 -13.11 -7.62
CA ARG A 129 1.96 -13.82 -8.48
C ARG A 129 1.92 -15.32 -8.24
N TRP A 130 2.32 -16.10 -9.24
CA TRP A 130 2.40 -17.55 -9.14
C TRP A 130 3.38 -18.07 -8.09
N ASP A 131 4.46 -17.33 -7.76
CA ASP A 131 5.39 -17.74 -6.71
C ASP A 131 4.73 -17.79 -5.31
N ILE A 132 3.63 -17.07 -5.09
CA ILE A 132 2.86 -17.12 -3.86
C ILE A 132 2.21 -18.50 -3.64
N VAL A 133 1.83 -19.20 -4.70
CA VAL A 133 1.28 -20.56 -4.60
C VAL A 133 2.27 -21.52 -3.94
N THR A 134 3.58 -21.30 -4.12
CA THR A 134 4.63 -22.13 -3.52
C THR A 134 4.80 -21.92 -2.00
N GLU A 135 4.15 -20.93 -1.41
CA GLU A 135 4.13 -20.77 0.05
C GLU A 135 3.30 -21.84 0.74
N LEU A 136 2.47 -22.56 -0.01
CA LEU A 136 1.68 -23.70 0.50
C LEU A 136 2.50 -25.00 0.60
N PHE A 137 3.73 -25.03 0.10
CA PHE A 137 4.61 -26.20 0.20
C PHE A 137 4.99 -26.44 1.66
N GLY A 138 4.93 -27.70 2.09
CA GLY A 138 5.09 -28.11 3.49
C GLY A 138 3.83 -27.90 4.35
N THR A 139 2.68 -27.53 3.76
CA THR A 139 1.39 -27.44 4.45
C THR A 139 0.44 -28.56 4.02
N THR A 140 -0.72 -28.67 4.68
CA THR A 140 -1.78 -29.64 4.27
C THR A 140 -2.43 -29.36 2.92
N ALA A 141 -2.05 -28.25 2.25
CA ALA A 141 -2.51 -27.86 0.93
C ALA A 141 -1.42 -27.98 -0.16
N GLU A 142 -0.30 -28.66 0.13
CA GLU A 142 0.80 -28.85 -0.84
C GLU A 142 0.32 -29.53 -2.13
N ASP A 143 -0.43 -30.61 -2.00
CA ASP A 143 -0.95 -31.35 -3.18
C ASP A 143 -1.89 -30.50 -4.04
N ASP A 144 -2.75 -29.67 -3.41
CA ASP A 144 -3.64 -28.76 -4.10
C ASP A 144 -2.85 -27.68 -4.86
N ALA A 145 -1.79 -27.14 -4.25
CA ALA A 145 -0.90 -26.17 -4.87
C ALA A 145 -0.14 -26.77 -6.06
N ILE A 146 0.37 -27.99 -5.91
CA ILE A 146 1.07 -28.73 -6.98
C ILE A 146 0.10 -29.03 -8.13
N ALA A 147 -1.11 -29.50 -7.82
CA ALA A 147 -2.14 -29.78 -8.83
C ALA A 147 -2.50 -28.53 -9.65
N LEU A 148 -2.67 -27.39 -8.99
CA LEU A 148 -2.91 -26.11 -9.66
C LEU A 148 -1.75 -25.72 -10.59
N ILE A 149 -0.50 -25.82 -10.11
CA ILE A 149 0.70 -25.52 -10.90
C ILE A 149 0.80 -26.47 -12.10
N LYS A 150 0.58 -27.76 -11.91
CA LYS A 150 0.63 -28.78 -12.97
C LYS A 150 -0.40 -28.49 -14.05
N THR A 151 -1.66 -28.28 -13.67
CA THR A 151 -2.76 -27.97 -14.59
C THR A 151 -2.46 -26.73 -15.43
N GLN A 152 -1.96 -25.67 -14.80
CA GLN A 152 -1.60 -24.46 -15.52
C GLN A 152 -0.37 -24.64 -16.42
N LEU A 153 0.62 -25.42 -15.97
CA LEU A 153 1.81 -25.72 -16.77
C LEU A 153 1.45 -26.47 -18.05
N ASP A 154 0.58 -27.48 -17.94
CA ASP A 154 0.09 -28.25 -19.08
C ASP A 154 -0.70 -27.36 -20.04
N THR A 155 -1.54 -26.47 -19.51
CA THR A 155 -2.28 -25.47 -20.28
C THR A 155 -1.34 -24.53 -21.04
N ASP A 156 -0.32 -23.97 -20.36
CA ASP A 156 0.65 -23.07 -20.96
C ASP A 156 1.50 -23.77 -22.02
N LEU A 157 1.89 -25.04 -21.81
CA LEU A 157 2.66 -25.82 -22.78
C LEU A 157 1.84 -26.16 -24.03
N LYS A 158 0.53 -26.40 -23.88
CA LYS A 158 -0.38 -26.58 -25.01
C LYS A 158 -0.56 -25.28 -25.78
N ALA A 159 -0.85 -24.17 -25.06
CA ALA A 159 -1.01 -22.87 -25.66
C ALA A 159 0.26 -22.40 -26.41
N LEU A 160 1.45 -22.72 -25.86
CA LEU A 160 2.74 -22.45 -26.50
C LEU A 160 2.87 -23.17 -27.85
N LYS A 161 2.44 -24.46 -27.95
CA LYS A 161 2.45 -25.22 -29.21
C LYS A 161 1.48 -24.62 -30.22
N ASP A 162 0.36 -24.10 -29.74
CA ASP A 162 -0.69 -23.51 -30.57
C ASP A 162 -0.43 -22.01 -30.89
N ASN A 163 0.73 -21.47 -30.51
CA ASN A 163 1.06 -20.02 -30.61
C ASN A 163 0.02 -19.11 -29.98
N LYS A 164 -0.60 -19.55 -28.88
CA LYS A 164 -1.58 -18.75 -28.08
C LYS A 164 -0.93 -18.11 -26.86
N PRO A 165 -1.50 -17.02 -26.32
CA PRO A 165 -1.02 -16.42 -25.09
C PRO A 165 -0.93 -17.43 -23.93
N ILE A 166 0.14 -17.33 -23.15
CA ILE A 166 0.37 -18.14 -21.95
C ILE A 166 0.31 -17.28 -20.69
N SER A 167 0.15 -17.94 -19.55
CA SER A 167 0.19 -17.27 -18.25
C SER A 167 1.61 -16.84 -17.87
N LEU A 168 1.74 -16.11 -16.75
CA LEU A 168 3.04 -15.78 -16.18
C LEU A 168 3.60 -16.85 -15.22
N LEU A 169 3.05 -18.07 -15.24
CA LEU A 169 3.52 -19.19 -14.43
C LEU A 169 5.03 -19.41 -14.62
N GLY A 170 5.47 -19.60 -15.87
CA GLY A 170 6.87 -19.85 -16.20
C GLY A 170 7.83 -18.77 -15.72
N LYS A 171 7.38 -17.52 -15.67
CA LYS A 171 8.16 -16.40 -15.13
C LYS A 171 8.40 -16.54 -13.63
N TRP A 172 7.39 -16.93 -12.86
CA TRP A 172 7.39 -16.86 -11.41
C TRP A 172 7.71 -18.17 -10.70
N LEU A 173 7.67 -19.32 -11.38
CA LEU A 173 8.09 -20.59 -10.78
C LEU A 173 9.58 -20.54 -10.35
N PRO A 174 9.91 -21.19 -9.21
CA PRO A 174 11.27 -21.20 -8.69
C PRO A 174 12.23 -21.90 -9.64
N SER A 175 13.47 -21.39 -9.75
CA SER A 175 14.51 -21.94 -10.59
C SER A 175 15.47 -22.83 -9.80
N VAL A 176 15.95 -23.91 -10.40
CA VAL A 176 16.90 -24.86 -9.78
C VAL A 176 18.32 -24.32 -9.64
N ASN A 177 18.66 -23.23 -10.32
CA ASN A 177 20.00 -22.64 -10.40
C ASN A 177 20.03 -21.18 -9.90
N THR A 178 19.33 -20.89 -8.82
CA THR A 178 19.38 -19.58 -8.14
C THR A 178 20.25 -19.65 -6.88
N SER A 179 20.69 -18.50 -6.37
CA SER A 179 21.48 -18.40 -5.13
C SER A 179 20.69 -18.70 -3.85
N SER A 180 19.36 -18.57 -3.89
CA SER A 180 18.49 -18.83 -2.73
C SER A 180 18.29 -20.33 -2.53
N LYS A 181 18.81 -20.87 -1.41
CA LYS A 181 18.64 -22.28 -1.02
C LYS A 181 17.16 -22.68 -0.91
N GLU A 182 16.31 -21.81 -0.34
CA GLU A 182 14.87 -22.03 -0.22
C GLU A 182 14.21 -22.16 -1.60
N THR A 183 14.53 -21.24 -2.52
CA THR A 183 14.01 -21.27 -3.88
C THR A 183 14.44 -22.55 -4.63
N VAL A 184 15.68 -22.98 -4.45
CA VAL A 184 16.20 -24.24 -5.04
C VAL A 184 15.46 -25.45 -4.46
N ALA A 185 15.22 -25.49 -3.14
CA ALA A 185 14.46 -26.58 -2.51
C ALA A 185 13.01 -26.67 -3.06
N LYS A 186 12.31 -25.54 -3.16
CA LYS A 186 10.98 -25.46 -3.78
C LYS A 186 11.00 -25.93 -5.25
N ALA A 187 12.04 -25.58 -6.02
CA ALA A 187 12.19 -26.03 -7.39
C ALA A 187 12.40 -27.54 -7.50
N HIS A 188 13.23 -28.14 -6.64
CA HIS A 188 13.43 -29.59 -6.61
C HIS A 188 12.17 -30.35 -6.20
N LEU A 189 11.39 -29.83 -5.24
CA LEU A 189 10.10 -30.40 -4.88
C LEU A 189 9.18 -30.42 -6.10
N LEU A 190 9.09 -29.31 -6.85
CA LEU A 190 8.31 -29.24 -8.09
C LEU A 190 8.84 -30.23 -9.16
N CYS A 191 10.14 -30.34 -9.35
CA CYS A 191 10.71 -31.32 -10.27
C CYS A 191 10.22 -32.73 -9.95
N LYS A 192 10.28 -33.12 -8.66
CA LYS A 192 9.80 -34.44 -8.20
C LYS A 192 8.30 -34.60 -8.44
N ALA A 193 7.50 -33.63 -8.04
CA ALA A 193 6.03 -33.69 -8.15
C ALA A 193 5.54 -33.69 -9.60
N LEU A 194 6.25 -33.03 -10.50
CA LEU A 194 5.96 -32.99 -11.95
C LEU A 194 6.57 -34.17 -12.72
N GLY A 195 7.33 -35.05 -12.07
CA GLY A 195 8.05 -36.14 -12.74
C GLY A 195 9.12 -35.65 -13.74
N MET A 196 9.70 -34.49 -13.49
CA MET A 196 10.68 -33.86 -14.39
C MET A 196 12.09 -33.92 -13.83
N HIS A 197 13.07 -34.34 -14.64
CA HIS A 197 14.47 -34.13 -14.28
C HIS A 197 14.79 -32.61 -14.20
N PRO A 198 15.63 -32.12 -13.25
CA PRO A 198 15.95 -30.69 -13.09
C PRO A 198 16.38 -29.99 -14.40
N ALA A 199 17.12 -30.67 -15.27
CA ALA A 199 17.51 -30.12 -16.58
C ALA A 199 16.31 -29.94 -17.52
N GLN A 200 15.34 -30.86 -17.51
CA GLN A 200 14.11 -30.77 -18.30
C GLN A 200 13.23 -29.62 -17.76
N TYR A 201 13.05 -29.54 -16.44
CA TYR A 201 12.31 -28.45 -15.80
C TYR A 201 12.90 -27.08 -16.17
N ARG A 202 14.23 -26.92 -16.07
CA ARG A 202 14.91 -25.69 -16.47
C ARG A 202 14.67 -25.33 -17.93
N LYS A 203 14.78 -26.31 -18.85
CA LYS A 203 14.52 -26.09 -20.29
C LYS A 203 13.07 -25.66 -20.53
N THR A 204 12.12 -26.25 -19.83
CA THR A 204 10.69 -25.92 -19.91
C THR A 204 10.46 -24.48 -19.47
N LEU A 205 10.96 -24.07 -18.30
CA LEU A 205 10.83 -22.68 -17.83
C LEU A 205 11.51 -21.69 -18.80
N SER A 206 12.69 -22.04 -19.35
CA SER A 206 13.38 -21.18 -20.31
C SER A 206 12.55 -20.93 -21.56
N LYS A 207 11.88 -21.97 -22.10
CA LYS A 207 10.98 -21.83 -23.25
C LYS A 207 9.79 -20.93 -22.95
N LEU A 208 9.11 -21.13 -21.81
CA LEU A 208 7.97 -20.31 -21.39
C LEU A 208 8.39 -18.84 -21.16
N ARG A 209 9.54 -18.61 -20.54
CA ARG A 209 10.08 -17.26 -20.29
C ARG A 209 10.44 -16.55 -21.59
N ALA A 210 11.04 -17.24 -22.54
CA ALA A 210 11.34 -16.68 -23.86
C ALA A 210 10.05 -16.31 -24.62
N TYR A 211 9.08 -17.21 -24.62
CA TYR A 211 7.79 -16.97 -25.28
C TYR A 211 6.99 -15.82 -24.64
N SER A 212 6.99 -15.72 -23.29
CA SER A 212 6.37 -14.60 -22.55
C SER A 212 7.14 -13.30 -22.70
N ASN A 213 8.21 -13.24 -23.50
CA ASN A 213 9.03 -12.05 -23.73
C ASN A 213 9.56 -11.42 -22.42
N VAL A 214 9.95 -12.29 -21.48
CA VAL A 214 10.52 -11.84 -20.19
C VAL A 214 11.80 -11.06 -20.46
N ILE A 215 11.83 -9.77 -20.07
CA ILE A 215 12.91 -8.83 -20.41
C ILE A 215 14.29 -9.34 -19.97
N GLU A 216 14.38 -9.96 -18.81
CA GLU A 216 15.63 -10.49 -18.26
C GLU A 216 16.27 -11.56 -19.18
N VAL A 217 15.49 -12.30 -19.98
CA VAL A 217 16.02 -13.26 -20.96
C VAL A 217 16.81 -12.52 -22.03
N LYS A 218 16.28 -11.40 -22.55
CA LYS A 218 16.95 -10.59 -23.57
C LYS A 218 18.21 -9.90 -22.99
N LEU A 219 18.10 -9.37 -21.76
CA LEU A 219 19.25 -8.75 -21.08
C LEU A 219 20.40 -9.75 -20.89
N CYS A 220 20.13 -10.96 -20.42
CA CYS A 220 21.14 -12.00 -20.23
C CYS A 220 21.72 -12.50 -21.55
N ALA A 221 20.98 -12.43 -22.66
CA ALA A 221 21.43 -12.80 -23.99
C ALA A 221 22.14 -11.68 -24.75
N ASN A 222 22.31 -10.49 -24.13
CA ASN A 222 22.82 -9.26 -24.77
C ASN A 222 22.02 -8.83 -26.02
N LYS A 223 20.72 -9.16 -26.07
CA LYS A 223 19.81 -8.82 -27.18
C LYS A 223 19.07 -7.52 -26.90
N TRP A 224 19.83 -6.45 -26.73
CA TRP A 224 19.30 -5.12 -26.40
C TRP A 224 18.47 -4.53 -27.55
N ASP A 225 18.88 -4.79 -28.79
CA ASP A 225 18.22 -4.39 -30.02
C ASP A 225 16.82 -5.00 -30.23
N GLU A 226 16.55 -6.17 -29.60
CA GLU A 226 15.22 -6.80 -29.64
C GLU A 226 14.24 -6.23 -28.61
N ILE A 227 14.66 -5.29 -27.75
CA ILE A 227 13.81 -4.73 -26.70
C ILE A 227 12.81 -3.74 -27.29
N ASN A 228 11.51 -3.98 -27.05
CA ASN A 228 10.46 -3.01 -27.27
C ASN A 228 10.20 -2.23 -25.97
N TYR A 229 10.69 -0.99 -25.88
CA TYR A 229 10.62 -0.16 -24.67
C TYR A 229 9.20 0.16 -24.22
N GLN A 230 8.20 0.17 -25.10
CA GLN A 230 6.80 0.41 -24.74
C GLN A 230 6.21 -0.76 -23.93
N THR A 231 6.70 -1.98 -24.14
CA THR A 231 6.20 -3.20 -23.49
C THR A 231 6.98 -3.58 -22.23
N VAL A 232 8.08 -2.90 -21.94
CA VAL A 232 8.89 -3.17 -20.73
C VAL A 232 8.03 -2.94 -19.48
N PRO A 233 7.95 -3.90 -18.55
CA PRO A 233 7.17 -3.75 -17.32
C PRO A 233 7.67 -2.57 -16.46
N SER A 234 6.76 -1.89 -15.77
CA SER A 234 7.05 -0.69 -14.95
C SER A 234 8.25 -0.84 -14.02
N LYS A 235 8.28 -1.91 -13.23
CA LYS A 235 9.41 -2.15 -12.29
C LYS A 235 10.72 -2.48 -13.01
N ALA A 236 10.67 -3.08 -14.20
CA ALA A 236 11.86 -3.32 -15.02
C ALA A 236 12.39 -2.01 -15.62
N ASN A 237 11.49 -1.09 -16.03
CA ASN A 237 11.91 0.24 -16.47
C ASN A 237 12.67 0.98 -15.37
N LEU A 238 12.19 0.97 -14.13
CA LEU A 238 12.88 1.58 -12.99
C LEU A 238 14.23 0.91 -12.72
N LYS A 239 14.24 -0.43 -12.67
CA LYS A 239 15.41 -1.21 -12.29
C LYS A 239 16.54 -1.15 -13.31
N TYR A 240 16.21 -1.15 -14.60
CA TYR A 240 17.18 -1.28 -15.69
C TYR A 240 17.38 -0.01 -16.51
N LYS A 241 16.82 1.15 -16.09
CA LYS A 241 16.86 2.40 -16.87
C LYS A 241 18.27 2.81 -17.28
N ASP A 242 19.24 2.71 -16.37
CA ASP A 242 20.63 3.06 -16.61
C ASP A 242 21.33 2.00 -17.49
N SER A 243 20.96 0.72 -17.35
CA SER A 243 21.46 -0.36 -18.21
C SER A 243 20.98 -0.20 -19.65
N PHE A 244 19.74 0.23 -19.87
CA PHE A 244 19.24 0.53 -21.22
C PHE A 244 20.02 1.65 -21.89
N LEU A 245 20.32 2.73 -21.16
CA LEU A 245 21.16 3.81 -21.68
C LEU A 245 22.59 3.35 -21.94
N LYS A 246 23.15 2.49 -21.09
CA LYS A 246 24.51 2.00 -21.25
C LYS A 246 24.71 1.07 -22.45
N HIS A 247 23.73 0.22 -22.73
CA HIS A 247 23.87 -0.87 -23.72
C HIS A 247 23.08 -0.66 -25.02
N ASP A 248 22.11 0.27 -25.06
CA ASP A 248 21.28 0.58 -26.22
C ASP A 248 20.95 2.08 -26.26
N GLU A 249 21.97 2.92 -26.14
CA GLU A 249 21.82 4.37 -25.93
C GLU A 249 20.98 5.02 -27.04
N ALA A 250 21.30 4.76 -28.30
CA ALA A 250 20.67 5.42 -29.46
C ALA A 250 19.15 5.18 -29.46
N ARG A 251 18.71 3.92 -29.45
CA ARG A 251 17.29 3.55 -29.46
C ARG A 251 16.58 3.98 -28.16
N ARG A 252 17.28 3.89 -27.02
CA ARG A 252 16.69 4.35 -25.75
C ARG A 252 16.47 5.85 -25.74
N ARG A 253 17.41 6.66 -26.24
CA ARG A 253 17.25 8.12 -26.35
C ARG A 253 16.15 8.50 -27.34
N GLU A 254 16.07 7.83 -28.49
CA GLU A 254 14.98 8.01 -29.45
C GLU A 254 13.61 7.75 -28.79
N PHE A 255 13.47 6.64 -28.07
CA PHE A 255 12.26 6.31 -27.30
C PHE A 255 11.92 7.38 -26.25
N LEU A 256 12.90 7.87 -25.50
CA LEU A 256 12.69 8.91 -24.48
C LEU A 256 12.29 10.25 -25.11
N ASN A 257 12.88 10.62 -26.23
CA ASN A 257 12.50 11.83 -26.99
C ASN A 257 11.07 11.73 -27.52
N ALA A 258 10.67 10.57 -28.06
CA ALA A 258 9.29 10.33 -28.49
C ALA A 258 8.31 10.32 -27.30
N LEU A 259 8.76 9.82 -26.13
CA LEU A 259 7.97 9.84 -24.89
C LEU A 259 7.72 11.27 -24.40
N ASP A 260 8.72 12.14 -24.40
CA ASP A 260 8.58 13.54 -24.02
C ASP A 260 7.63 14.31 -24.94
N LYS A 261 7.64 13.99 -26.24
CA LYS A 261 6.68 14.55 -27.21
C LYS A 261 5.27 13.95 -27.10
N GLY A 262 5.07 12.90 -26.30
CA GLY A 262 3.80 12.21 -26.17
C GLY A 262 3.43 11.27 -27.32
N GLU A 263 4.37 10.97 -28.22
CA GLU A 263 4.19 10.09 -29.39
C GLU A 263 4.11 8.60 -28.99
N VAL A 264 4.76 8.24 -27.89
CA VAL A 264 4.76 6.89 -27.31
C VAL A 264 4.43 6.92 -25.84
N LYS A 265 4.14 5.74 -25.28
CA LYS A 265 3.86 5.58 -23.84
C LYS A 265 4.86 4.63 -23.19
N ILE A 266 5.16 4.86 -21.91
CA ILE A 266 5.91 3.98 -21.04
C ILE A 266 4.95 3.28 -20.08
N ASN A 267 5.17 2.00 -19.83
CA ASN A 267 4.30 1.24 -18.93
C ASN A 267 4.57 1.62 -17.45
N SER A 268 3.54 2.07 -16.76
CA SER A 268 3.55 2.40 -15.32
C SER A 268 2.38 1.80 -14.54
N ALA A 269 1.59 0.92 -15.15
CA ALA A 269 0.33 0.40 -14.60
C ALA A 269 0.45 -0.23 -13.20
N VAL A 270 1.62 -0.77 -12.85
CA VAL A 270 1.89 -1.40 -11.54
C VAL A 270 3.04 -0.72 -10.78
N ALA A 271 3.44 0.48 -11.19
CA ALA A 271 4.34 1.32 -10.41
C ALA A 271 3.55 2.08 -9.34
N PHE A 272 4.12 2.22 -8.17
CA PHE A 272 3.59 3.13 -7.18
C PHE A 272 4.20 4.53 -7.35
N PRO A 273 3.49 5.60 -7.02
CA PRO A 273 4.02 6.96 -7.09
C PRO A 273 5.36 7.12 -6.35
N HIS A 274 5.48 6.51 -5.18
CA HIS A 274 6.70 6.58 -4.37
C HIS A 274 7.92 5.89 -5.00
N ASP A 275 7.74 4.86 -5.84
CA ASP A 275 8.86 4.26 -6.55
C ASP A 275 9.55 5.26 -7.49
N ILE A 276 8.76 6.14 -8.10
CA ILE A 276 9.24 7.16 -9.04
C ILE A 276 9.90 8.30 -8.28
N VAL A 277 9.26 8.77 -7.20
CA VAL A 277 9.82 9.82 -6.33
C VAL A 277 11.13 9.37 -5.70
N HIS A 278 11.19 8.14 -5.15
CA HIS A 278 12.41 7.56 -4.60
C HIS A 278 13.55 7.48 -5.64
N ALA A 279 13.23 7.14 -6.89
CA ALA A 279 14.24 7.11 -7.95
C ALA A 279 14.83 8.51 -8.27
N TYR A 280 14.03 9.56 -8.11
CA TYR A 280 14.48 10.95 -8.23
C TYR A 280 15.21 11.46 -7.00
N LYS A 281 14.82 11.02 -5.80
CA LYS A 281 15.37 11.55 -4.56
C LYS A 281 16.86 11.28 -4.43
N THR A 282 17.59 12.25 -3.94
CA THR A 282 18.94 12.15 -3.42
C THR A 282 19.06 13.05 -2.21
N VAL A 283 20.12 12.88 -1.42
CA VAL A 283 20.36 13.69 -0.23
C VAL A 283 21.63 14.51 -0.45
N SER A 284 21.55 15.81 -0.20
CA SER A 284 22.69 16.71 -0.23
C SER A 284 22.77 17.45 1.11
N GLY A 285 23.75 17.10 1.93
CA GLY A 285 23.81 17.53 3.32
C GLY A 285 22.70 16.87 4.14
N TRP A 286 21.88 17.66 4.81
CA TRP A 286 20.77 17.18 5.66
C TRP A 286 19.40 17.19 4.94
N ASN A 287 19.32 17.80 3.76
CA ASN A 287 18.05 17.99 3.07
C ASN A 287 17.91 17.08 1.86
N PRO A 288 16.71 16.55 1.59
CA PRO A 288 16.42 15.87 0.35
C PRO A 288 16.50 16.86 -0.82
N THR A 289 16.90 16.35 -1.99
CA THR A 289 16.93 17.09 -3.24
C THR A 289 16.61 16.14 -4.39
N ALA A 290 16.31 16.70 -5.58
CA ALA A 290 16.01 15.92 -6.76
C ALA A 290 17.27 15.74 -7.62
N LYS A 291 17.50 14.51 -8.10
CA LYS A 291 18.45 14.22 -9.19
C LYS A 291 18.02 14.99 -10.45
N PRO A 292 18.92 15.20 -11.43
CA PRO A 292 18.57 15.87 -12.70
C PRO A 292 17.35 15.24 -13.39
N TYR A 293 16.69 16.01 -14.24
CA TYR A 293 15.53 15.59 -15.02
C TYR A 293 15.76 14.24 -15.73
N ASP A 294 14.78 13.34 -15.63
CA ASP A 294 14.80 12.00 -16.22
C ASP A 294 13.48 11.74 -16.97
N ALA A 295 13.53 11.75 -18.30
CA ALA A 295 12.36 11.58 -19.16
C ALA A 295 11.62 10.25 -18.92
N ALA A 296 12.30 9.18 -18.50
CA ALA A 296 11.65 7.91 -18.17
C ALA A 296 10.78 8.04 -16.91
N LEU A 297 11.30 8.70 -15.87
CA LEU A 297 10.56 8.94 -14.62
C LEU A 297 9.38 9.88 -14.85
N GLU A 298 9.56 10.94 -15.63
CA GLU A 298 8.47 11.86 -16.03
C GLU A 298 7.37 11.12 -16.78
N GLY A 299 7.76 10.33 -17.79
CA GLY A 299 6.80 9.55 -18.56
C GLY A 299 6.07 8.52 -17.71
N MET A 300 6.76 7.87 -16.78
CA MET A 300 6.14 6.93 -15.85
C MET A 300 5.13 7.63 -14.93
N TRP A 301 5.46 8.81 -14.42
CA TRP A 301 4.55 9.61 -13.58
C TRP A 301 3.29 10.03 -14.35
N LYS A 302 3.45 10.57 -15.56
CA LYS A 302 2.32 10.97 -16.43
C LYS A 302 1.38 9.81 -16.77
N ASN A 303 1.92 8.58 -16.84
CA ASN A 303 1.16 7.37 -17.16
C ASN A 303 0.70 6.58 -15.92
N LEU A 304 0.85 7.11 -14.69
CA LEU A 304 0.21 6.53 -13.51
C LEU A 304 -1.32 6.48 -13.68
N PRO A 305 -2.00 5.49 -13.07
CA PRO A 305 -3.46 5.42 -13.10
C PRO A 305 -4.10 6.75 -12.72
N LYS A 306 -5.06 7.21 -13.51
CA LYS A 306 -5.83 8.42 -13.22
C LYS A 306 -6.97 8.06 -12.28
N ILE A 307 -7.07 8.79 -11.18
CA ILE A 307 -8.16 8.70 -10.21
C ILE A 307 -8.66 10.12 -10.05
N ASP A 308 -9.84 10.39 -10.60
CA ASP A 308 -10.41 11.73 -10.56
C ASP A 308 -11.03 11.99 -9.18
N MET A 309 -10.79 13.19 -8.65
CA MET A 309 -11.39 13.65 -7.41
C MET A 309 -12.71 14.36 -7.74
N SER A 310 -13.79 13.96 -7.09
CA SER A 310 -15.14 14.51 -7.32
C SER A 310 -15.42 15.76 -6.48
N LYS A 311 -14.64 15.99 -5.43
CA LYS A 311 -14.76 17.14 -4.53
C LYS A 311 -13.38 17.64 -4.10
N PRO A 312 -13.23 18.94 -3.76
CA PRO A 312 -11.97 19.46 -3.26
C PRO A 312 -11.61 18.85 -1.90
N LEU A 313 -10.31 18.63 -1.68
CA LEU A 313 -9.74 18.25 -0.40
C LEU A 313 -8.58 19.19 -0.03
N ILE A 314 -8.43 19.50 1.24
CA ILE A 314 -7.20 20.10 1.75
C ILE A 314 -6.20 18.96 1.97
N VAL A 315 -5.20 18.84 1.09
CA VAL A 315 -4.16 17.82 1.22
C VAL A 315 -3.10 18.34 2.19
N VAL A 316 -2.81 17.56 3.22
CA VAL A 316 -1.80 17.87 4.24
C VAL A 316 -0.73 16.79 4.23
N ARG A 317 0.52 17.17 3.99
CA ARG A 317 1.68 16.29 3.92
C ARG A 317 2.53 16.44 5.17
N ASP A 318 2.84 15.31 5.79
CA ASP A 318 3.82 15.22 6.86
C ASP A 318 5.25 15.30 6.29
N GLY A 319 6.03 16.25 6.78
CA GLY A 319 7.45 16.44 6.47
C GLY A 319 8.32 16.40 7.72
N SER A 320 7.80 15.86 8.84
CA SER A 320 8.55 15.75 10.10
C SER A 320 9.72 14.77 9.99
N GLY A 321 10.71 14.91 10.87
CA GLY A 321 11.88 14.04 10.91
C GLY A 321 11.57 12.55 11.14
N SER A 322 10.40 12.23 11.73
CA SER A 322 9.94 10.85 11.88
C SER A 322 9.63 10.17 10.55
N MET A 323 9.38 10.94 9.49
CA MET A 323 9.12 10.43 8.13
C MET A 323 10.38 9.96 7.40
N ASP A 324 11.58 10.28 7.88
CA ASP A 324 12.86 9.81 7.31
C ASP A 324 13.15 8.33 7.57
N VAL A 325 12.31 7.68 8.36
CA VAL A 325 12.47 6.26 8.69
C VAL A 325 12.25 5.40 7.45
N THR A 326 13.20 4.51 7.18
CA THR A 326 13.06 3.49 6.13
C THR A 326 11.98 2.48 6.52
N ILE A 327 11.02 2.28 5.62
CA ILE A 327 9.95 1.31 5.81
C ILE A 327 10.55 -0.11 5.85
N PRO A 328 10.22 -0.93 6.87
CA PRO A 328 10.80 -2.26 7.02
C PRO A 328 10.68 -3.12 5.75
N ASN A 329 11.73 -3.91 5.49
CA ASN A 329 11.84 -4.77 4.30
C ASN A 329 11.72 -4.03 2.95
N SER A 330 12.11 -2.77 2.91
CA SER A 330 12.20 -1.95 1.69
C SER A 330 13.41 -1.01 1.75
N ASN A 331 13.65 -0.28 0.67
CA ASN A 331 14.59 0.84 0.60
C ASN A 331 13.86 2.20 0.52
N ILE A 332 12.56 2.20 0.76
CA ILE A 332 11.68 3.37 0.65
C ILE A 332 11.56 4.02 2.03
N GLN A 333 11.62 5.33 2.10
CA GLN A 333 11.32 6.10 3.31
C GLN A 333 9.82 6.47 3.36
N ALA A 334 9.28 6.66 4.55
CA ALA A 334 7.88 7.11 4.70
C ALA A 334 7.67 8.48 4.03
N GLU A 335 8.68 9.35 4.04
CA GLU A 335 8.69 10.63 3.35
C GLU A 335 8.54 10.47 1.82
N ASP A 336 9.21 9.47 1.19
CA ASP A 336 9.04 9.20 -0.25
C ASP A 336 7.57 8.94 -0.59
N VAL A 337 6.90 8.18 0.28
CA VAL A 337 5.48 7.83 0.10
C VAL A 337 4.60 9.05 0.29
N ALA A 338 4.79 9.80 1.38
CA ALA A 338 3.97 10.99 1.68
C ALA A 338 4.13 12.07 0.61
N THR A 339 5.36 12.35 0.18
CA THR A 339 5.66 13.31 -0.89
C THR A 339 5.01 12.89 -2.20
N ALA A 340 5.17 11.62 -2.58
CA ALA A 340 4.58 11.11 -3.82
C ALA A 340 3.05 11.18 -3.81
N LEU A 341 2.41 10.78 -2.71
CA LEU A 341 0.96 10.83 -2.58
C LEU A 341 0.43 12.26 -2.51
N ALA A 342 1.12 13.18 -1.81
CA ALA A 342 0.72 14.58 -1.73
C ALA A 342 0.73 15.23 -3.12
N ILE A 343 1.80 15.07 -3.91
CA ILE A 343 1.87 15.58 -5.28
C ILE A 343 0.82 14.90 -6.15
N TYR A 344 0.67 13.56 -6.05
CA TYR A 344 -0.31 12.79 -6.81
C TYR A 344 -1.75 13.25 -6.53
N CYS A 345 -2.10 13.48 -5.27
CA CYS A 345 -3.42 13.99 -4.87
C CYS A 345 -3.62 15.46 -5.28
N ALA A 346 -2.61 16.31 -5.08
CA ALA A 346 -2.67 17.72 -5.47
C ALA A 346 -2.94 17.92 -6.97
N GLU A 347 -2.25 17.17 -7.84
CA GLU A 347 -2.46 17.20 -9.30
C GLU A 347 -3.87 16.83 -9.73
N ARG A 348 -4.53 15.96 -8.97
CA ARG A 348 -5.86 15.42 -9.26
C ARG A 348 -6.98 16.11 -8.51
N ASN A 349 -6.60 17.02 -7.61
CA ASN A 349 -7.53 17.83 -6.84
C ASN A 349 -8.31 18.80 -7.76
N VAL A 350 -9.42 19.30 -7.27
CA VAL A 350 -10.32 20.19 -8.00
C VAL A 350 -10.51 21.52 -7.26
N GLY A 351 -11.06 22.51 -7.97
CA GLY A 351 -11.32 23.84 -7.42
C GLY A 351 -10.04 24.59 -7.04
N GLY A 352 -10.11 25.43 -6.03
CA GLY A 352 -9.00 26.27 -5.56
C GLY A 352 -7.83 25.49 -4.94
N PHE A 353 -8.03 24.22 -4.62
CA PHE A 353 -7.00 23.34 -4.03
C PHE A 353 -6.26 22.49 -5.07
N LYS A 354 -6.59 22.63 -6.36
CA LYS A 354 -5.84 21.95 -7.43
C LYS A 354 -4.38 22.38 -7.39
N ASN A 355 -3.46 21.42 -7.54
CA ASN A 355 -2.01 21.63 -7.50
C ASN A 355 -1.51 22.27 -6.19
N THR A 356 -2.21 22.04 -5.08
CA THR A 356 -1.77 22.56 -3.77
C THR A 356 -1.81 21.48 -2.70
N PHE A 357 -0.91 21.58 -1.75
CA PHE A 357 -0.95 20.85 -0.49
C PHE A 357 -0.30 21.70 0.61
N ILE A 358 -0.55 21.35 1.87
CA ILE A 358 -0.02 22.02 3.05
C ILE A 358 0.99 21.09 3.72
N THR A 359 2.17 21.59 4.07
CA THR A 359 3.06 20.90 5.01
C THR A 359 2.57 21.17 6.42
N PHE A 360 2.72 20.22 7.35
CA PHE A 360 2.44 20.52 8.73
C PHE A 360 3.69 20.45 9.59
N ASP A 361 3.93 21.56 10.24
CA ASP A 361 4.89 21.77 11.31
C ASP A 361 4.33 22.87 12.25
N ASP A 362 5.18 23.53 13.03
CA ASP A 362 4.73 24.67 13.85
C ASP A 362 4.30 25.88 13.01
N HIS A 363 4.72 25.96 11.75
CA HIS A 363 4.40 27.00 10.78
C HIS A 363 3.90 26.41 9.47
N PRO A 364 2.63 25.93 9.39
CA PRO A 364 2.09 25.29 8.18
C PRO A 364 2.27 26.15 6.93
N THR A 365 2.84 25.58 5.87
CA THR A 365 3.13 26.27 4.61
C THR A 365 2.31 25.69 3.47
N LEU A 366 1.68 26.56 2.66
CA LEU A 366 0.95 26.17 1.45
C LEU A 366 1.92 26.05 0.27
N ILE A 367 2.14 24.82 -0.16
CA ILE A 367 2.92 24.53 -1.37
C ILE A 367 2.02 24.65 -2.60
N LYS A 368 2.41 25.53 -3.52
CA LYS A 368 1.74 25.72 -4.82
C LYS A 368 2.57 25.10 -5.94
N LEU A 369 1.98 24.15 -6.63
CA LEU A 369 2.50 23.52 -7.83
C LEU A 369 1.75 24.07 -9.06
N SER A 370 2.10 23.61 -10.26
CA SER A 370 1.35 23.93 -11.46
C SER A 370 1.33 22.76 -12.45
N ASP A 371 0.35 22.75 -13.36
CA ASP A 371 0.27 21.78 -14.45
C ASP A 371 1.44 21.89 -15.44
N GLN A 372 2.13 23.05 -15.46
CA GLN A 372 3.29 23.31 -16.33
C GLN A 372 4.60 22.77 -15.75
N MET A 373 4.65 22.48 -14.46
CA MET A 373 5.82 21.91 -13.80
C MET A 373 5.97 20.43 -14.15
N SER A 374 7.20 20.02 -14.48
CA SER A 374 7.58 18.60 -14.50
C SER A 374 7.49 17.99 -13.10
N LEU A 375 7.50 16.67 -12.97
CA LEU A 375 7.62 16.04 -11.66
C LEU A 375 8.92 16.46 -10.96
N HIS A 376 10.02 16.53 -11.71
CA HIS A 376 11.30 17.05 -11.22
C HIS A 376 11.14 18.43 -10.56
N ASP A 377 10.51 19.39 -11.24
CA ASP A 377 10.35 20.75 -10.72
C ASP A 377 9.43 20.77 -9.48
N LYS A 378 8.39 19.94 -9.47
CA LYS A 378 7.51 19.77 -8.31
C LYS A 378 8.27 19.21 -7.10
N LEU A 379 9.17 18.25 -7.31
CA LEU A 379 10.01 17.70 -6.24
C LEU A 379 11.02 18.71 -5.73
N VAL A 380 11.71 19.46 -6.62
CA VAL A 380 12.61 20.54 -6.24
C VAL A 380 11.87 21.58 -5.40
N ARG A 381 10.66 21.97 -5.82
CA ARG A 381 9.82 22.92 -5.09
C ARG A 381 9.42 22.37 -3.73
N THR A 382 9.01 21.11 -3.66
CA THR A 382 8.59 20.45 -2.40
C THR A 382 9.74 20.35 -1.42
N PHE A 383 10.89 19.85 -1.84
CA PHE A 383 12.07 19.66 -0.99
C PHE A 383 12.70 20.98 -0.51
N LYS A 384 12.55 22.05 -1.28
CA LYS A 384 13.04 23.38 -0.87
C LYS A 384 12.26 23.94 0.33
N GLU A 385 10.99 23.66 0.42
CA GLU A 385 10.10 24.14 1.49
C GLU A 385 9.94 23.10 2.62
N ASP A 386 10.71 22.02 2.57
CA ASP A 386 10.69 20.97 3.59
C ASP A 386 11.52 21.41 4.80
N SER A 387 10.84 21.61 5.91
CA SER A 387 11.47 22.20 7.10
C SER A 387 11.96 21.16 8.12
N CYS A 388 11.81 19.84 7.89
CA CYS A 388 12.08 18.79 8.88
C CYS A 388 11.52 19.14 10.27
N GLY A 389 10.35 19.77 10.32
CA GLY A 389 9.77 20.36 11.50
C GLY A 389 9.09 19.36 12.44
N SER A 390 8.29 19.90 13.34
CA SER A 390 7.52 19.12 14.32
C SER A 390 6.24 18.55 13.71
N THR A 391 5.70 17.47 14.29
CA THR A 391 4.44 16.83 13.85
C THR A 391 3.22 17.56 14.43
N ASN A 392 3.11 18.88 14.17
CA ASN A 392 2.09 19.76 14.76
C ASN A 392 0.86 19.91 13.87
N ILE A 393 0.04 18.86 13.78
CA ILE A 393 -1.23 18.93 13.03
C ILE A 393 -2.23 19.92 13.65
N GLU A 394 -2.12 20.20 14.96
CA GLU A 394 -2.98 21.18 15.62
C GLU A 394 -2.79 22.59 15.06
N ALA A 395 -1.56 22.98 14.68
CA ALA A 395 -1.27 24.25 14.03
C ALA A 395 -1.98 24.36 12.67
N THR A 396 -1.94 23.29 11.85
CA THR A 396 -2.65 23.23 10.56
C THR A 396 -4.17 23.34 10.74
N MET A 397 -4.74 22.62 11.69
CA MET A 397 -6.18 22.68 11.95
C MET A 397 -6.60 24.05 12.51
N ASN A 398 -5.76 24.70 13.33
CA ASN A 398 -5.97 26.07 13.78
C ASN A 398 -5.90 27.09 12.63
N LEU A 399 -5.02 26.89 11.63
CA LEU A 399 -4.96 27.71 10.42
C LEU A 399 -6.29 27.62 9.65
N ILE A 400 -6.81 26.41 9.45
CA ILE A 400 -8.10 26.18 8.77
C ILE A 400 -9.23 26.88 9.54
N LEU A 401 -9.30 26.68 10.88
CA LEU A 401 -10.32 27.29 11.72
C LEU A 401 -10.24 28.82 11.68
N ARG A 402 -9.05 29.40 11.81
CA ARG A 402 -8.85 30.85 11.76
C ARG A 402 -9.30 31.40 10.40
N THR A 403 -8.92 30.75 9.30
CA THR A 403 -9.35 31.14 7.97
C THR A 403 -10.88 31.16 7.85
N ALA A 404 -11.57 30.16 8.39
CA ALA A 404 -13.03 30.11 8.38
C ALA A 404 -13.64 31.23 9.21
N VAL A 405 -13.14 31.48 10.42
CA VAL A 405 -13.65 32.51 11.35
C VAL A 405 -13.43 33.92 10.82
N ASP A 406 -12.19 34.24 10.40
CA ASP A 406 -11.81 35.58 9.98
C ASP A 406 -12.55 36.02 8.70
N ASN A 407 -12.83 35.06 7.81
CA ASN A 407 -13.55 35.31 6.56
C ASN A 407 -15.05 34.99 6.63
N LYS A 408 -15.58 34.63 7.79
CA LYS A 408 -16.99 34.29 8.01
C LYS A 408 -17.51 33.25 6.99
N MET A 409 -16.66 32.22 6.73
CA MET A 409 -16.97 31.16 5.76
C MET A 409 -18.22 30.38 6.21
N LYS A 410 -19.01 29.89 5.25
CA LYS A 410 -20.06 28.91 5.57
C LYS A 410 -19.43 27.54 5.83
N GLN A 411 -20.11 26.70 6.61
CA GLN A 411 -19.63 25.36 6.93
C GLN A 411 -19.42 24.50 5.66
N GLU A 412 -20.29 24.62 4.69
CA GLU A 412 -20.25 23.89 3.42
C GLU A 412 -19.07 24.28 2.51
N ASP A 413 -18.49 25.46 2.73
CA ASP A 413 -17.34 25.95 1.95
C ASP A 413 -15.99 25.45 2.50
N ILE A 414 -15.99 24.77 3.66
CA ILE A 414 -14.78 24.22 4.28
C ILE A 414 -14.58 22.77 3.77
N PRO A 415 -13.56 22.52 2.94
CA PRO A 415 -13.33 21.16 2.42
C PRO A 415 -12.88 20.19 3.50
N ASP A 416 -13.10 18.90 3.27
CA ASP A 416 -12.49 17.83 4.07
C ASP A 416 -10.96 17.87 3.98
N VAL A 417 -10.29 17.33 4.98
CA VAL A 417 -8.82 17.34 5.10
C VAL A 417 -8.27 15.93 4.92
N LEU A 418 -7.37 15.75 3.96
CA LEU A 418 -6.61 14.52 3.75
C LEU A 418 -5.22 14.67 4.39
N ILE A 419 -4.95 13.89 5.43
CA ILE A 419 -3.69 13.91 6.19
C ILE A 419 -2.86 12.68 5.81
N ILE A 420 -1.69 12.89 5.22
CA ILE A 420 -0.76 11.82 4.81
C ILE A 420 0.44 11.86 5.76
N SER A 421 0.54 10.89 6.66
CA SER A 421 1.49 10.90 7.79
C SER A 421 1.79 9.49 8.29
N ASP A 422 2.83 9.35 9.11
CA ASP A 422 3.08 8.17 9.94
C ASP A 422 2.21 8.14 11.22
N MET A 423 1.31 9.09 11.37
CA MET A 423 0.36 9.22 12.49
C MET A 423 0.97 9.46 13.88
N GLU A 424 2.26 9.75 13.97
CA GLU A 424 2.95 10.01 15.23
C GLU A 424 2.87 11.50 15.62
N PHE A 425 1.64 12.01 15.78
CA PHE A 425 1.36 13.42 16.06
C PHE A 425 1.88 13.88 17.42
N ASN A 426 2.25 15.16 17.52
CA ASN A 426 2.56 15.82 18.79
C ASN A 426 1.32 15.86 19.69
N GLY A 427 1.54 15.86 21.00
CA GLY A 427 0.48 16.07 21.99
C GLY A 427 -0.23 17.40 21.78
N ALA A 428 -1.53 17.46 22.12
CA ALA A 428 -2.27 18.72 22.13
C ALA A 428 -1.62 19.74 23.07
N THR A 429 -1.62 21.01 22.67
CA THR A 429 -1.08 22.13 23.51
C THR A 429 -1.77 22.22 24.88
N THR A 430 -3.02 21.78 24.96
CA THR A 430 -3.76 21.75 26.23
C THR A 430 -4.46 20.41 26.38
N LEU A 431 -3.98 19.59 27.31
CA LEU A 431 -4.64 18.35 27.68
C LEU A 431 -5.95 18.64 28.41
N LYS A 432 -7.06 18.09 27.94
CA LYS A 432 -8.38 18.19 28.55
C LYS A 432 -8.84 16.82 29.01
N TYR A 433 -9.47 16.79 30.19
CA TYR A 433 -10.03 15.56 30.74
C TYR A 433 -11.53 15.49 30.44
N ASP A 434 -11.97 14.35 29.93
CA ASP A 434 -13.38 14.06 29.73
C ASP A 434 -13.94 13.35 30.97
N ARG A 435 -14.73 14.09 31.75
CA ARG A 435 -15.31 13.56 32.98
C ARG A 435 -16.38 12.51 32.72
N SER A 436 -17.05 12.55 31.56
CA SER A 436 -18.12 11.59 31.22
C SER A 436 -17.55 10.22 30.88
N GLN A 437 -16.36 10.17 30.28
CA GLN A 437 -15.68 8.95 29.87
C GLN A 437 -14.50 8.58 30.79
N ASN A 438 -14.26 9.37 31.85
CA ASN A 438 -13.18 9.16 32.81
C ASN A 438 -11.79 8.98 32.16
N ARG A 439 -11.47 9.74 31.11
CA ARG A 439 -10.20 9.70 30.37
C ARG A 439 -9.76 11.07 29.85
N LEU A 440 -8.51 11.15 29.41
CA LEU A 440 -8.03 12.33 28.68
C LEU A 440 -8.69 12.38 27.29
N LYS A 441 -9.03 13.59 26.84
CA LYS A 441 -9.46 13.81 25.45
C LYS A 441 -8.30 13.53 24.49
N THR A 442 -8.61 12.91 23.36
CA THR A 442 -7.64 12.75 22.29
C THR A 442 -7.28 14.09 21.66
N LEU A 443 -6.20 14.10 20.87
CA LEU A 443 -5.79 15.26 20.10
C LEU A 443 -6.95 15.81 19.25
N PHE A 444 -7.59 14.93 18.47
CA PHE A 444 -8.66 15.35 17.54
C PHE A 444 -9.96 15.72 18.24
N GLU A 445 -10.31 15.12 19.37
CA GLU A 445 -11.42 15.59 20.22
C GLU A 445 -11.15 17.00 20.79
N THR A 446 -9.89 17.28 21.09
CA THR A 446 -9.47 18.62 21.55
C THR A 446 -9.60 19.64 20.42
N ILE A 447 -9.15 19.31 19.21
CA ILE A 447 -9.30 20.14 18.00
C ILE A 447 -10.77 20.37 17.68
N ALA A 448 -11.60 19.31 17.65
CA ALA A 448 -13.04 19.41 17.43
C ALA A 448 -13.72 20.35 18.42
N GLY A 449 -13.29 20.31 19.70
CA GLY A 449 -13.74 21.25 20.72
C GLY A 449 -13.43 22.73 20.40
N LYS A 450 -12.28 23.01 19.75
CA LYS A 450 -11.92 24.36 19.31
C LYS A 450 -12.84 24.85 18.19
N PHE A 451 -13.12 23.99 17.19
CA PHE A 451 -14.07 24.31 16.12
C PHE A 451 -15.45 24.60 16.69
N LYS A 452 -15.97 23.73 17.57
CA LYS A 452 -17.29 23.91 18.22
C LYS A 452 -17.38 25.21 19.00
N ALA A 453 -16.30 25.62 19.70
CA ALA A 453 -16.26 26.86 20.45
C ALA A 453 -16.35 28.13 19.58
N LYS A 454 -16.08 27.99 18.27
CA LYS A 454 -16.20 29.08 17.27
C LYS A 454 -17.45 28.95 16.39
N GLY A 455 -18.35 28.02 16.69
CA GLY A 455 -19.60 27.80 15.96
C GLY A 455 -19.47 26.94 14.71
N TYR A 456 -18.31 26.27 14.50
CA TYR A 456 -18.07 25.39 13.37
C TYR A 456 -18.07 23.92 13.78
N LYS A 457 -18.39 23.04 12.84
CA LYS A 457 -18.02 21.62 12.94
C LYS A 457 -16.60 21.45 12.38
N MET A 458 -15.82 20.59 13.00
CA MET A 458 -14.54 20.18 12.42
C MET A 458 -14.79 19.56 11.04
N PRO A 459 -14.01 19.91 10.00
CA PRO A 459 -14.16 19.29 8.67
C PRO A 459 -13.96 17.77 8.73
N GLY A 460 -14.47 17.05 7.75
CA GLY A 460 -14.21 15.63 7.62
C GLY A 460 -12.72 15.35 7.49
N LEU A 461 -12.24 14.32 8.18
CA LEU A 461 -10.84 13.95 8.20
C LEU A 461 -10.62 12.62 7.48
N VAL A 462 -9.63 12.58 6.60
CA VAL A 462 -9.16 11.37 5.96
C VAL A 462 -7.72 11.16 6.40
N PHE A 463 -7.47 10.14 7.22
CA PHE A 463 -6.13 9.77 7.64
C PHE A 463 -5.57 8.72 6.69
N TRP A 464 -4.44 9.01 6.08
CA TRP A 464 -3.70 8.07 5.24
C TRP A 464 -2.40 7.71 5.93
N ASN A 465 -2.42 6.58 6.66
CA ASN A 465 -1.28 6.06 7.37
C ASN A 465 -0.25 5.47 6.40
N VAL A 466 0.97 5.96 6.44
CA VAL A 466 2.08 5.46 5.63
C VAL A 466 3.15 4.71 6.43
N ASN A 467 3.23 4.85 7.75
CA ASN A 467 4.20 4.13 8.58
C ASN A 467 3.99 4.25 10.10
N SER A 468 2.77 4.16 10.63
CA SER A 468 2.58 4.23 12.09
C SER A 468 3.37 3.16 12.84
N ARG A 469 4.12 3.59 13.84
CA ARG A 469 4.92 2.71 14.71
C ARG A 469 4.16 2.31 15.96
N THR A 470 3.37 3.20 16.51
CA THR A 470 2.54 2.94 17.70
C THR A 470 1.24 2.21 17.37
N ASN A 471 0.83 2.16 16.09
CA ASN A 471 -0.45 1.64 15.64
C ASN A 471 -1.67 2.25 16.36
N SER A 472 -1.51 3.46 16.87
CA SER A 472 -2.58 4.20 17.53
C SER A 472 -3.63 4.66 16.53
N MET A 473 -4.90 4.67 16.98
CA MET A 473 -6.03 5.13 16.18
C MET A 473 -6.34 6.57 16.53
N PRO A 474 -6.29 7.50 15.55
CA PRO A 474 -6.56 8.92 15.85
C PRO A 474 -8.00 9.16 16.33
N LEU A 475 -8.94 8.34 15.87
CA LEU A 475 -10.36 8.40 16.19
C LEU A 475 -10.98 6.99 16.21
N GLN A 476 -12.24 6.85 16.64
CA GLN A 476 -12.96 5.58 16.71
C GLN A 476 -13.99 5.40 15.59
N GLU A 477 -14.47 4.16 15.38
CA GLU A 477 -15.41 3.76 14.33
C GLU A 477 -16.66 4.65 14.24
N ASN A 478 -17.20 5.10 15.38
CA ASN A 478 -18.43 5.89 15.43
C ASN A 478 -18.21 7.42 15.35
N ASP A 479 -16.98 7.88 15.15
CA ASP A 479 -16.72 9.29 14.97
C ASP A 479 -17.14 9.73 13.57
N GLN A 480 -18.21 10.51 13.46
CA GLN A 480 -18.74 10.97 12.19
C GLN A 480 -17.75 11.88 11.45
N GLY A 481 -17.64 11.69 10.15
CA GLY A 481 -16.78 12.50 9.30
C GLY A 481 -15.34 12.01 9.16
N LEU A 482 -15.10 10.72 9.47
CA LEU A 482 -13.77 10.13 9.52
C LEU A 482 -13.57 9.04 8.47
N LYS A 483 -12.35 8.96 7.92
CA LYS A 483 -11.87 7.81 7.14
C LYS A 483 -10.47 7.43 7.59
N LEU A 484 -10.25 6.12 7.74
CA LEU A 484 -8.96 5.55 8.08
C LEU A 484 -8.44 4.74 6.88
N LEU A 485 -7.42 5.24 6.24
CA LEU A 485 -6.77 4.64 5.07
C LEU A 485 -5.34 4.28 5.42
N SER A 486 -4.79 3.25 4.79
CA SER A 486 -3.39 2.92 5.00
C SER A 486 -2.79 2.16 3.82
N GLY A 487 -1.46 2.26 3.67
CA GLY A 487 -0.71 1.62 2.62
C GLY A 487 -0.14 2.59 1.59
N PHE A 488 0.45 2.04 0.52
CA PHE A 488 1.29 2.79 -0.41
C PHE A 488 0.69 2.89 -1.81
N SER A 489 -0.45 2.25 -2.04
CA SER A 489 -1.10 2.20 -3.36
C SER A 489 -1.93 3.45 -3.61
N GLN A 490 -1.74 4.10 -4.75
CA GLN A 490 -2.60 5.21 -5.19
C GLN A 490 -4.07 4.78 -5.35
N ASN A 491 -4.37 3.49 -5.48
CA ASN A 491 -5.74 2.98 -5.56
C ASN A 491 -6.57 3.31 -4.31
N ILE A 492 -5.89 3.52 -3.16
CA ILE A 492 -6.51 3.90 -1.88
C ILE A 492 -7.21 5.28 -1.98
N LEU A 493 -6.77 6.17 -2.90
CA LEU A 493 -7.42 7.47 -3.10
C LEU A 493 -8.91 7.33 -3.45
N LYS A 494 -9.34 6.25 -4.10
CA LYS A 494 -10.75 5.97 -4.35
C LYS A 494 -11.55 5.88 -3.05
N MET A 495 -10.96 5.30 -2.01
CA MET A 495 -11.57 5.22 -0.67
C MET A 495 -11.65 6.62 -0.02
N ALA A 496 -10.62 7.45 -0.20
CA ALA A 496 -10.64 8.84 0.28
C ALA A 496 -11.82 9.62 -0.31
N MET A 497 -12.15 9.36 -1.57
CA MET A 497 -13.24 10.05 -2.31
C MET A 497 -14.63 9.46 -2.07
N SER A 498 -14.76 8.36 -1.31
CA SER A 498 -16.07 7.82 -0.92
C SER A 498 -16.90 8.88 -0.18
N ASN A 499 -18.22 8.89 -0.42
CA ASN A 499 -19.15 9.74 0.34
C ASN A 499 -19.51 9.15 1.72
N LYS A 500 -19.12 7.91 2.00
CA LYS A 500 -19.28 7.28 3.31
C LYS A 500 -18.27 7.87 4.29
N LEU A 501 -18.71 8.05 5.52
CA LEU A 501 -17.93 8.68 6.60
C LEU A 501 -17.58 7.68 7.72
N ASP A 502 -17.95 6.43 7.56
CA ASP A 502 -17.64 5.33 8.46
C ASP A 502 -16.49 4.50 7.87
N PRO A 503 -15.36 4.31 8.59
CA PRO A 503 -14.20 3.57 8.09
C PRO A 503 -14.51 2.13 7.70
N PHE A 504 -15.38 1.45 8.45
CA PHE A 504 -15.79 0.08 8.18
C PHE A 504 -16.62 0.01 6.90
N GLU A 505 -17.60 0.89 6.72
CA GLU A 505 -18.43 0.92 5.53
C GLU A 505 -17.63 1.28 4.26
N VAL A 506 -16.63 2.17 4.38
CA VAL A 506 -15.70 2.49 3.28
C VAL A 506 -14.89 1.25 2.87
N LEU A 507 -14.34 0.51 3.83
CA LEU A 507 -13.57 -0.70 3.58
C LEU A 507 -14.47 -1.81 3.01
N LYS A 508 -15.64 -1.99 3.56
CA LYS A 508 -16.64 -2.98 3.15
C LYS A 508 -17.07 -2.81 1.69
N ASP A 509 -17.28 -1.57 1.22
CA ASP A 509 -17.60 -1.30 -0.18
C ASP A 509 -16.51 -1.84 -1.14
N VAL A 510 -15.26 -1.69 -0.77
CA VAL A 510 -14.14 -2.24 -1.57
C VAL A 510 -14.16 -3.76 -1.55
N LEU A 511 -14.33 -4.36 -0.36
CA LEU A 511 -14.30 -5.81 -0.20
C LEU A 511 -15.52 -6.53 -0.81
N LEU A 512 -16.65 -5.86 -0.90
CA LEU A 512 -17.87 -6.38 -1.54
C LEU A 512 -17.98 -6.04 -3.04
N SER A 513 -16.97 -5.35 -3.59
CA SER A 513 -16.95 -5.06 -5.03
C SER A 513 -16.87 -6.35 -5.86
N ALA A 514 -17.27 -6.27 -7.13
CA ALA A 514 -17.22 -7.39 -8.08
C ALA A 514 -15.80 -8.03 -8.17
N ARG A 515 -14.73 -7.27 -7.88
CA ARG A 515 -13.35 -7.75 -7.87
C ARG A 515 -13.14 -8.92 -6.90
N TYR A 516 -13.80 -8.90 -5.72
CA TYR A 516 -13.63 -9.90 -4.66
C TYR A 516 -14.86 -10.81 -4.50
N GLU A 517 -15.77 -10.82 -5.45
CA GLU A 517 -17.03 -11.59 -5.35
C GLU A 517 -16.80 -13.11 -5.29
N GLN A 518 -15.77 -13.61 -5.96
CA GLN A 518 -15.44 -15.04 -5.98
C GLN A 518 -14.93 -15.58 -4.64
N ILE A 519 -14.58 -14.73 -3.70
CA ILE A 519 -14.09 -15.10 -2.37
C ILE A 519 -15.31 -15.23 -1.45
N LYS A 520 -15.64 -16.51 -1.11
CA LYS A 520 -16.82 -16.87 -0.31
C LYS A 520 -16.42 -17.84 0.79
#